data_8e6885451fd0d09af099c6bb2a31069b
#
_entry.id   8e6885451fd0d09af099c6bb2a31069b
#
_cell.length_a   1.000
_cell.length_b   1.000
_cell.length_c   1.000
_cell.angle_alpha   90.00
_cell.angle_beta   90.00
_cell.angle_gamma   90.00
#
_symmetry.space_group_name_H-M   'P 1'
#
loop_
_entity.id
_entity.type
_entity.pdbx_description
1 polymer ?
#
loop_
_entity_poly.entity_id
_entity_poly.type
_entity_poly.pdbx_seq_one_letter_code
_entity_poly.pdbx_strand_id
1 'polypeptide(L)'
;MRARRDIIHHTGSVVVLAVDESRSIPRVLLERQYRHAANDYLWEIPAGRIDSGEQPLPAAKRELLEETGYTAAHWRRIFRFYASPGFVAETMSVYLATGLRAGKAQPEADEVIQQRMVSLPTAVRMVLKGTIRDAKTISSVLWLDHQVANSLALRPSQGTPRA
;
A
#
# COMPACT_ATOMS: atom_id res chain seq x y z
N MET A 1 -11.09 20.98 35.03
CA MET A 1 -11.95 19.95 34.47
C MET A 1 -11.10 18.72 34.18
N ARG A 2 -11.49 17.50 34.60
CA ARG A 2 -10.79 16.25 34.28
C ARG A 2 -11.58 15.55 33.15
N ALA A 3 -10.91 15.13 32.08
CA ALA A 3 -11.52 14.36 31.02
C ALA A 3 -10.85 12.98 30.92
N ARG A 4 -11.65 11.91 30.85
CA ARG A 4 -11.17 10.55 30.59
C ARG A 4 -10.99 10.34 29.09
N ARG A 5 -9.93 9.62 28.71
CA ARG A 5 -9.68 9.15 27.34
C ARG A 5 -9.31 7.68 27.39
N ASP A 6 -10.05 6.85 26.69
CA ASP A 6 -9.74 5.43 26.51
C ASP A 6 -8.97 5.28 25.18
N ILE A 7 -7.80 4.65 25.22
CA ILE A 7 -6.89 4.53 24.08
C ILE A 7 -6.57 3.06 23.86
N ILE A 8 -6.71 2.61 22.62
CA ILE A 8 -6.26 1.30 22.17
C ILE A 8 -4.78 1.42 21.78
N HIS A 9 -3.91 0.70 22.50
CA HIS A 9 -2.49 0.64 22.18
C HIS A 9 -2.22 -0.36 21.06
N HIS A 10 -1.34 0.01 20.14
CA HIS A 10 -0.94 -0.78 18.98
C HIS A 10 0.56 -0.67 18.71
N THR A 11 1.22 -1.77 18.30
CA THR A 11 2.67 -1.79 18.00
C THR A 11 3.04 -1.00 16.76
N GLY A 12 2.05 -0.66 15.94
CA GLY A 12 2.19 -0.05 14.62
C GLY A 12 2.02 -1.08 13.51
N SER A 13 1.85 -0.56 12.29
CA SER A 13 1.68 -1.38 11.09
C SER A 13 2.59 -0.91 9.97
N VAL A 14 2.88 -1.81 9.04
CA VAL A 14 3.54 -1.54 7.79
C VAL A 14 2.54 -1.66 6.65
N VAL A 15 2.76 -0.89 5.61
CA VAL A 15 1.95 -0.86 4.40
C VAL A 15 2.88 -0.93 3.20
N VAL A 16 2.60 -1.77 2.23
CA VAL A 16 3.47 -1.97 1.08
C VAL A 16 2.79 -1.55 -0.22
N LEU A 17 3.21 -0.43 -0.76
CA LEU A 17 2.88 -0.01 -2.12
C LEU A 17 3.80 -0.76 -3.09
N ALA A 18 3.40 -1.97 -3.47
CA ALA A 18 4.14 -2.83 -4.38
C ALA A 18 3.81 -2.46 -5.82
N VAL A 19 4.84 -2.01 -6.59
CA VAL A 19 4.67 -1.47 -7.93
C VAL A 19 5.50 -2.24 -8.94
N ASP A 20 4.83 -2.74 -9.98
CA ASP A 20 5.45 -3.30 -11.17
C ASP A 20 5.68 -2.18 -12.20
N GLU A 21 6.95 -1.85 -12.42
CA GLU A 21 7.43 -0.82 -13.35
C GLU A 21 7.95 -1.43 -14.67
N SER A 22 7.78 -2.73 -14.88
CA SER A 22 8.28 -3.42 -16.10
C SER A 22 7.58 -2.98 -17.39
N ARG A 23 6.49 -2.20 -17.26
CA ARG A 23 5.70 -1.67 -18.38
C ARG A 23 5.71 -0.15 -18.38
N SER A 24 5.36 0.45 -19.50
CA SER A 24 5.23 1.91 -19.66
C SER A 24 4.23 2.55 -18.68
N ILE A 25 3.20 1.78 -18.30
CA ILE A 25 2.20 2.19 -17.30
C ILE A 25 2.44 1.34 -16.04
N PRO A 26 2.81 1.96 -14.91
CA PRO A 26 3.00 1.26 -13.64
C PRO A 26 1.73 0.51 -13.22
N ARG A 27 1.91 -0.63 -12.55
CA ARG A 27 0.83 -1.44 -12.00
C ARG A 27 1.02 -1.59 -10.51
N VAL A 28 -0.07 -1.49 -9.76
CA VAL A 28 -0.09 -1.64 -8.31
C VAL A 28 -0.64 -3.02 -7.97
N LEU A 29 0.00 -3.72 -7.05
CA LEU A 29 -0.51 -4.94 -6.46
C LEU A 29 -1.60 -4.58 -5.45
N LEU A 30 -2.81 -5.04 -5.72
CA LEU A 30 -3.95 -4.94 -4.81
C LEU A 30 -4.33 -6.34 -4.35
N GLU A 31 -4.87 -6.41 -3.16
CA GLU A 31 -5.50 -7.60 -2.59
C GLU A 31 -6.93 -7.30 -2.15
N ARG A 32 -7.76 -8.32 -2.10
CA ARG A 32 -9.13 -8.23 -1.63
C ARG A 32 -9.32 -9.16 -0.47
N GLN A 33 -9.60 -8.60 0.70
CA GLN A 33 -9.76 -9.30 1.95
C GLN A 33 -11.07 -8.91 2.65
N TYR A 34 -11.69 -9.85 3.35
CA TYR A 34 -12.84 -9.55 4.19
C TYR A 34 -12.39 -8.89 5.49
N ARG A 35 -12.97 -7.75 5.82
CA ARG A 35 -12.68 -7.01 7.05
C ARG A 35 -13.91 -7.02 7.97
N HIS A 36 -13.87 -7.79 9.04
CA HIS A 36 -14.98 -7.93 9.99
C HIS A 36 -15.48 -6.58 10.52
N ALA A 37 -14.58 -5.65 10.83
CA ALA A 37 -14.95 -4.32 11.33
C ALA A 37 -15.74 -3.49 10.29
N ALA A 38 -15.48 -3.70 8.99
CA ALA A 38 -16.20 -3.06 7.90
C ALA A 38 -17.43 -3.88 7.45
N ASN A 39 -17.52 -5.14 7.87
CA ASN A 39 -18.50 -6.14 7.42
C ASN A 39 -18.57 -6.23 5.89
N ASP A 40 -17.40 -6.15 5.23
CA ASP A 40 -17.31 -6.14 3.77
C ASP A 40 -15.92 -6.57 3.29
N TYR A 41 -15.84 -6.91 1.98
CA TYR A 41 -14.57 -7.10 1.29
C TYR A 41 -14.00 -5.76 0.84
N LEU A 42 -12.77 -5.49 1.22
CA LEU A 42 -12.06 -4.28 0.81
C LEU A 42 -10.95 -4.60 -0.19
N TRP A 43 -10.75 -3.69 -1.17
CA TRP A 43 -9.56 -3.65 -1.98
C TRP A 43 -8.48 -2.84 -1.26
N GLU A 44 -7.36 -3.48 -0.98
CA GLU A 44 -6.27 -2.93 -0.17
C GLU A 44 -4.92 -3.16 -0.85
N ILE A 45 -3.90 -2.47 -0.42
CA ILE A 45 -2.50 -2.84 -0.65
C ILE A 45 -2.02 -3.67 0.54
N PRO A 46 -1.03 -4.58 0.37
CA PRO A 46 -0.51 -5.43 1.44
C PRO A 46 -0.13 -4.64 2.69
N ALA A 47 -0.52 -5.12 3.85
CA ALA A 47 -0.28 -4.43 5.11
C ALA A 47 -0.48 -5.35 6.31
N GLY A 48 0.42 -5.27 7.27
CA GLY A 48 0.27 -6.05 8.51
C GLY A 48 0.90 -5.39 9.72
N ARG A 49 0.73 -6.03 10.85
CA ARG A 49 1.22 -5.55 12.14
C ARG A 49 2.72 -5.77 12.26
N ILE A 50 3.39 -4.85 12.92
CA ILE A 50 4.80 -5.02 13.34
C ILE A 50 4.82 -5.89 14.59
N ASP A 51 5.51 -7.01 14.56
CA ASP A 51 5.66 -7.90 15.68
C ASP A 51 6.52 -7.30 16.81
N SER A 52 6.41 -7.85 18.01
CA SER A 52 7.20 -7.37 19.14
C SER A 52 8.69 -7.50 18.88
N GLY A 53 9.42 -6.37 18.91
CA GLY A 53 10.86 -6.33 18.62
C GLY A 53 11.23 -6.31 17.14
N GLU A 54 10.27 -6.43 16.23
CA GLU A 54 10.50 -6.36 14.79
C GLU A 54 10.72 -4.90 14.34
N GLN A 55 11.57 -4.71 13.33
CA GLN A 55 11.75 -3.40 12.71
C GLN A 55 10.79 -3.22 11.52
N PRO A 56 10.37 -1.98 11.19
CA PRO A 56 9.34 -1.77 10.17
C PRO A 56 9.70 -2.28 8.76
N LEU A 57 10.95 -2.19 8.33
CA LEU A 57 11.32 -2.69 6.99
C LEU A 57 11.34 -4.21 6.89
N PRO A 58 11.92 -4.97 7.84
CA PRO A 58 11.71 -6.41 7.94
C PRO A 58 10.24 -6.82 7.91
N ALA A 59 9.39 -6.19 8.73
CA ALA A 59 7.94 -6.45 8.75
C ALA A 59 7.30 -6.24 7.36
N ALA A 60 7.62 -5.14 6.68
CA ALA A 60 7.08 -4.87 5.34
C ALA A 60 7.50 -5.94 4.31
N LYS A 61 8.72 -6.48 4.42
CA LYS A 61 9.19 -7.55 3.54
C LYS A 61 8.51 -8.87 3.83
N ARG A 62 8.30 -9.19 5.11
CA ARG A 62 7.60 -10.40 5.58
C ARG A 62 6.15 -10.37 5.09
N GLU A 63 5.41 -9.30 5.38
CA GLU A 63 4.00 -9.16 4.99
C GLU A 63 3.82 -9.27 3.47
N LEU A 64 4.65 -8.58 2.66
CA LEU A 64 4.57 -8.70 1.21
C LEU A 64 4.74 -10.16 0.74
N LEU A 65 5.68 -10.90 1.35
CA LEU A 65 5.94 -12.29 0.97
C LEU A 65 4.79 -13.22 1.43
N GLU A 66 4.34 -13.08 2.67
CA GLU A 66 3.30 -13.93 3.26
C GLU A 66 1.97 -13.78 2.55
N GLU A 67 1.47 -12.56 2.44
CA GLU A 67 0.16 -12.27 1.83
C GLU A 67 0.17 -12.52 0.32
N THR A 68 1.26 -12.16 -0.36
CA THR A 68 1.24 -12.09 -1.82
C THR A 68 2.20 -13.03 -2.54
N GLY A 69 3.18 -13.57 -1.85
CA GLY A 69 4.26 -14.34 -2.45
C GLY A 69 5.29 -13.49 -3.22
N TYR A 70 5.12 -12.17 -3.30
CA TYR A 70 6.09 -11.31 -3.97
C TYR A 70 7.24 -10.93 -3.03
N THR A 71 8.42 -10.77 -3.64
CA THR A 71 9.56 -10.07 -3.06
C THR A 71 9.89 -8.84 -3.91
N ALA A 72 10.64 -7.88 -3.37
CA ALA A 72 11.04 -6.68 -4.07
C ALA A 72 12.54 -6.40 -3.90
N ALA A 73 13.16 -5.86 -4.96
CA ALA A 73 14.59 -5.51 -4.95
C ALA A 73 14.85 -4.16 -4.27
N HIS A 74 13.94 -3.21 -4.44
CA HIS A 74 14.11 -1.83 -3.97
C HIS A 74 13.00 -1.44 -3.01
N TRP A 75 13.41 -0.80 -1.90
CA TRP A 75 12.52 -0.41 -0.81
C TRP A 75 12.80 1.03 -0.40
N ARG A 76 11.76 1.83 -0.27
CA ARG A 76 11.85 3.21 0.24
C ARG A 76 10.63 3.54 1.08
N ARG A 77 10.84 3.95 2.35
CA ARG A 77 9.75 4.51 3.15
C ARG A 77 9.33 5.85 2.54
N ILE A 78 8.06 5.98 2.21
CA ILE A 78 7.53 7.17 1.51
C ILE A 78 6.86 8.15 2.47
N PHE A 79 6.08 7.65 3.43
CA PHE A 79 5.50 8.46 4.51
C PHE A 79 5.10 7.59 5.71
N ARG A 80 4.64 8.23 6.77
CA ARG A 80 4.07 7.61 7.97
C ARG A 80 2.87 8.43 8.41
N PHE A 81 1.82 7.79 8.86
CA PHE A 81 0.62 8.45 9.36
C PHE A 81 -0.02 7.66 10.51
N TYR A 82 -0.97 8.29 11.20
CA TYR A 82 -1.81 7.62 12.19
C TYR A 82 -3.09 7.13 11.53
N ALA A 83 -3.50 5.88 11.81
CA ALA A 83 -4.71 5.29 11.23
C ALA A 83 -5.99 5.94 11.76
N SER A 84 -6.11 6.05 13.09
CA SER A 84 -7.29 6.62 13.75
C SER A 84 -6.91 7.29 15.08
N PRO A 85 -6.20 8.44 15.07
CA PRO A 85 -5.55 9.02 16.24
C PRO A 85 -6.52 9.52 17.34
N GLY A 86 -7.82 9.50 17.08
CA GLY A 86 -8.83 9.85 18.08
C GLY A 86 -8.92 8.86 19.24
N PHE A 87 -8.61 7.56 19.02
CA PHE A 87 -8.73 6.52 20.04
C PHE A 87 -7.78 5.33 19.85
N VAL A 88 -7.07 5.22 18.72
CA VAL A 88 -6.08 4.16 18.48
C VAL A 88 -4.70 4.77 18.30
N ALA A 89 -3.73 4.26 19.05
CA ALA A 89 -2.32 4.66 18.94
C ALA A 89 -1.60 3.87 17.84
N GLU A 90 -2.26 3.65 16.70
CA GLU A 90 -1.68 2.95 15.55
C GLU A 90 -1.01 3.92 14.60
N THR A 91 0.28 3.68 14.32
CA THR A 91 1.01 4.33 13.24
C THR A 91 1.21 3.38 12.09
N MET A 92 1.04 3.86 10.87
CA MET A 92 1.30 3.11 9.63
C MET A 92 2.53 3.66 8.92
N SER A 93 3.53 2.80 8.69
CA SER A 93 4.74 3.12 7.91
C SER A 93 4.58 2.59 6.49
N VAL A 94 4.50 3.47 5.50
CA VAL A 94 4.28 3.09 4.11
C VAL A 94 5.60 2.99 3.37
N TYR A 95 5.82 1.85 2.72
CA TYR A 95 6.98 1.56 1.89
C TYR A 95 6.58 1.40 0.43
N LEU A 96 7.29 2.09 -0.46
CA LEU A 96 7.31 1.79 -1.88
C LEU A 96 8.24 0.60 -2.11
N ALA A 97 7.74 -0.44 -2.78
CA ALA A 97 8.48 -1.64 -3.16
C ALA A 97 8.46 -1.80 -4.68
N THR A 98 9.65 -1.85 -5.32
CA THR A 98 9.79 -2.01 -6.77
C THR A 98 10.80 -3.11 -7.11
N GLY A 99 10.87 -3.49 -8.41
CA GLY A 99 11.67 -4.64 -8.82
C GLY A 99 11.06 -5.95 -8.29
N LEU A 100 9.74 -6.09 -8.47
CA LEU A 100 8.97 -7.22 -7.94
C LEU A 100 9.38 -8.54 -8.60
N ARG A 101 9.46 -9.60 -7.78
CA ARG A 101 9.64 -10.98 -8.21
C ARG A 101 8.55 -11.85 -7.60
N ALA A 102 7.80 -12.54 -8.45
CA ALA A 102 6.74 -13.45 -8.01
C ALA A 102 7.35 -14.71 -7.38
N GLY A 103 6.71 -15.19 -6.33
CA GLY A 103 6.98 -16.43 -5.64
C GLY A 103 5.67 -17.06 -5.18
N LYS A 104 5.72 -17.85 -4.10
CA LYS A 104 4.54 -18.52 -3.55
C LYS A 104 4.10 -17.79 -2.27
N ALA A 105 2.85 -17.36 -2.23
CA ALA A 105 2.23 -16.80 -1.03
C ALA A 105 2.11 -17.88 0.09
N GLN A 106 2.18 -17.41 1.32
CA GLN A 106 2.02 -18.22 2.54
C GLN A 106 1.20 -17.41 3.56
N PRO A 107 -0.07 -17.06 3.23
CA PRO A 107 -0.92 -16.32 4.13
C PRO A 107 -1.22 -17.12 5.39
N GLU A 108 -1.64 -16.47 6.45
CA GLU A 108 -2.12 -17.13 7.66
C GLU A 108 -3.36 -18.00 7.35
N ALA A 109 -3.61 -19.01 8.18
CA ALA A 109 -4.62 -20.06 7.90
C ALA A 109 -6.06 -19.52 7.78
N ASP A 110 -6.34 -18.37 8.38
CA ASP A 110 -7.65 -17.68 8.36
C ASP A 110 -7.71 -16.53 7.33
N GLU A 111 -6.63 -16.27 6.60
CA GLU A 111 -6.57 -15.24 5.58
C GLU A 111 -6.94 -15.77 4.19
N VAL A 112 -8.06 -15.28 3.67
CA VAL A 112 -8.50 -15.55 2.29
C VAL A 112 -8.27 -14.30 1.46
N ILE A 113 -7.12 -14.23 0.80
CA ILE A 113 -6.67 -13.06 0.03
C ILE A 113 -6.76 -13.34 -1.48
N GLN A 114 -7.45 -12.46 -2.21
CA GLN A 114 -7.45 -12.45 -3.67
C GLN A 114 -6.54 -11.33 -4.17
N GLN A 115 -5.53 -11.68 -4.95
CA GLN A 115 -4.54 -10.72 -5.45
C GLN A 115 -4.83 -10.29 -6.88
N ARG A 116 -4.49 -9.05 -7.21
CA ARG A 116 -4.62 -8.51 -8.57
C ARG A 116 -3.61 -7.39 -8.84
N MET A 117 -2.87 -7.52 -9.95
CA MET A 117 -2.11 -6.40 -10.51
C MET A 117 -3.04 -5.48 -11.31
N VAL A 118 -3.14 -4.21 -10.92
CA VAL A 118 -4.03 -3.21 -11.50
C VAL A 118 -3.19 -2.04 -12.02
N SER A 119 -3.45 -1.56 -13.24
CA SER A 119 -2.75 -0.38 -13.75
C SER A 119 -3.03 0.86 -12.88
N LEU A 120 -2.05 1.73 -12.71
CA LEU A 120 -2.19 2.92 -11.87
C LEU A 120 -3.43 3.77 -12.25
N PRO A 121 -3.71 4.08 -13.54
CA PRO A 121 -4.92 4.82 -13.89
C PRO A 121 -6.21 4.08 -13.52
N THR A 122 -6.19 2.74 -13.50
CA THR A 122 -7.36 1.96 -13.05
C THR A 122 -7.49 2.01 -11.53
N ALA A 123 -6.39 1.89 -10.78
CA ALA A 123 -6.40 2.04 -9.33
C ALA A 123 -6.92 3.42 -8.89
N VAL A 124 -6.48 4.49 -9.56
CA VAL A 124 -6.98 5.87 -9.34
C VAL A 124 -8.49 5.94 -9.61
N ARG A 125 -8.97 5.38 -10.71
CA ARG A 125 -10.42 5.34 -10.98
C ARG A 125 -11.20 4.55 -9.91
N MET A 126 -10.62 3.46 -9.39
CA MET A 126 -11.24 2.68 -8.30
C MET A 126 -11.33 3.51 -7.01
N VAL A 127 -10.32 4.34 -6.70
CA VAL A 127 -10.36 5.29 -5.58
C VAL A 127 -11.46 6.33 -5.79
N LEU A 128 -11.45 7.01 -6.94
CA LEU A 128 -12.40 8.10 -7.24
C LEU A 128 -13.86 7.63 -7.31
N LYS A 129 -14.09 6.36 -7.67
CA LYS A 129 -15.43 5.74 -7.69
C LYS A 129 -15.86 5.13 -6.35
N GLY A 130 -15.01 5.16 -5.32
CA GLY A 130 -15.30 4.54 -4.03
C GLY A 130 -15.26 3.00 -4.04
N THR A 131 -14.68 2.37 -5.06
CA THR A 131 -14.42 0.92 -5.08
C THR A 131 -13.29 0.55 -4.12
N ILE A 132 -12.24 1.37 -4.05
CA ILE A 132 -11.23 1.36 -3.00
C ILE A 132 -11.70 2.31 -1.91
N ARG A 133 -11.91 1.79 -0.69
CA ARG A 133 -12.43 2.56 0.46
C ARG A 133 -11.48 2.53 1.65
N ASP A 134 -10.38 1.80 1.52
CA ASP A 134 -9.34 1.70 2.55
C ASP A 134 -8.39 2.89 2.50
N ALA A 135 -8.23 3.59 3.62
CA ALA A 135 -7.50 4.87 3.69
C ALA A 135 -6.00 4.74 3.34
N LYS A 136 -5.34 3.66 3.79
CA LYS A 136 -3.92 3.43 3.48
C LYS A 136 -3.69 3.21 1.98
N THR A 137 -4.62 2.53 1.32
CA THR A 137 -4.60 2.28 -0.13
C THR A 137 -4.90 3.54 -0.91
N ILE A 138 -5.95 4.29 -0.52
CA ILE A 138 -6.30 5.58 -1.14
C ILE A 138 -5.10 6.53 -1.12
N SER A 139 -4.51 6.75 0.05
CA SER A 139 -3.39 7.68 0.20
C SER A 139 -2.17 7.25 -0.61
N SER A 140 -1.87 5.95 -0.65
CA SER A 140 -0.71 5.40 -1.37
C SER A 140 -0.88 5.47 -2.89
N VAL A 141 -2.07 5.12 -3.41
CA VAL A 141 -2.37 5.18 -4.85
C VAL A 141 -2.32 6.62 -5.35
N LEU A 142 -2.94 7.57 -4.65
CA LEU A 142 -2.94 8.98 -5.04
C LEU A 142 -1.54 9.61 -4.91
N TRP A 143 -0.75 9.20 -3.91
CA TRP A 143 0.65 9.60 -3.82
C TRP A 143 1.45 9.13 -5.04
N LEU A 144 1.29 7.86 -5.45
CA LEU A 144 1.99 7.32 -6.62
C LEU A 144 1.58 8.05 -7.91
N ASP A 145 0.30 8.29 -8.11
CA ASP A 145 -0.23 9.03 -9.26
C ASP A 145 0.40 10.42 -9.35
N HIS A 146 0.46 11.14 -8.24
CA HIS A 146 1.12 12.44 -8.15
C HIS A 146 2.62 12.36 -8.52
N GLN A 147 3.35 11.35 -8.04
CA GLN A 147 4.77 11.19 -8.36
C GLN A 147 4.98 10.91 -9.86
N VAL A 148 4.17 10.05 -10.46
CA VAL A 148 4.26 9.73 -11.88
C VAL A 148 3.93 10.95 -12.73
N ALA A 149 2.87 11.69 -12.41
CA ALA A 149 2.49 12.92 -13.11
C ALA A 149 3.61 13.97 -13.07
N ASN A 150 4.24 14.19 -11.91
CA ASN A 150 5.36 15.13 -11.77
C ASN A 150 6.61 14.69 -12.53
N SER A 151 6.92 13.39 -12.55
CA SER A 151 8.05 12.84 -13.30
C SER A 151 7.85 13.00 -14.81
N LEU A 152 6.63 12.95 -15.30
CA LEU A 152 6.29 13.21 -16.71
C LEU A 152 6.34 14.70 -17.02
N ALA A 153 5.89 15.56 -16.11
CA ALA A 153 5.92 17.02 -16.27
C ALA A 153 7.36 17.58 -16.31
N LEU A 154 8.31 16.91 -15.68
CA LEU A 154 9.73 17.31 -15.65
C LEU A 154 10.55 16.78 -16.84
N ARG A 155 9.99 15.93 -17.70
CA ARG A 155 10.66 15.52 -18.95
C ARG A 155 10.59 16.68 -19.94
N PRO A 156 11.73 17.19 -20.44
CA PRO A 156 11.70 18.20 -21.48
C PRO A 156 10.92 17.65 -22.69
N SER A 157 10.01 18.44 -23.23
CA SER A 157 9.30 18.12 -24.46
C SER A 157 10.33 17.77 -25.53
N GLN A 158 10.36 16.51 -25.96
CA GLN A 158 11.16 16.13 -27.13
C GLN A 158 10.57 16.92 -28.31
N GLY A 159 11.29 17.94 -28.74
CA GLY A 159 10.90 18.78 -29.85
C GLY A 159 10.61 17.91 -31.07
N THR A 160 9.44 18.11 -31.65
CA THR A 160 9.07 17.54 -32.94
C THR A 160 10.18 17.89 -33.95
N PRO A 161 10.77 16.94 -34.68
CA PRO A 161 11.68 17.30 -35.76
C PRO A 161 10.91 18.17 -36.75
N ARG A 162 11.39 19.40 -36.98
CA ARG A 162 10.90 20.21 -38.10
C ARG A 162 11.26 19.50 -39.38
N ALA A 163 10.26 19.16 -40.18
CA ALA A 163 10.39 18.74 -41.55
C ALA A 163 10.91 19.87 -42.42
#